data_ecf92b4f3443dfb9260b95e70c989a91
#
_entry.id   ecf92b4f3443dfb9260b95e70c989a91
#
_cell.length_a   1.000
_cell.length_b   1.000
_cell.length_c   1.000
_cell.angle_alpha   90.00
_cell.angle_beta   90.00
_cell.angle_gamma   90.00
#
_symmetry.space_group_name_H-M   'P 1'
#
loop_
_entity.id
_entity.type
_entity.pdbx_description
1 polymer ?
#
loop_
_entity_poly.entity_id
_entity_poly.type
_entity_poly.pdbx_seq_one_letter_code
_entity_poly.pdbx_strand_id
1 'polypeptide(L)'
;GCMEQTVSRLIPLIINRENPGLFYKYTENIDTEDMIKEGLKRIQAHQKINGGWSWWHGNSAEPGISVYIFEHLIRLEKTGFDVNDSLLNSARQYFINLDNSHISNQVFKNYALTLDDQYDGPKLDLINIEHLSYDASILSMAVMANVRNGYTNANTNGLNKLLDNKIEDRGDVHWDSLTGSYRSSNDATTALAFRAILEADGPMDIADQIILYFSRNRNKHYWSNTYATAVITEALIEYEEKILDRNNSINRYVVTIDGEEFYRGAISNDNKSEQIDIPVDKIKEEGSLIKVQQEDNNSIFHTIIIKGFDSDKNAEAKDNGISIKRKYVNTKGINYSLGVGDIVDVHIELEGLRPEDRYVVVQDYLPAGMIAINESFKDSYSKRNYYGYYYNNYGREITQDGIIISSSYWNNNNKFTYRARVISEGDFIAPPAFATLMYQPDVYGRSAVEYVSIGQVSEKMYDISVIDKILQSVGSNKWGIKSLFSGDIKNALLSAIPFVVIAAVWVVIKKRKILSIKSKKDNK
;
A
#
# COMPACT_ATOMS: atom_id res chain seq x y z
N GLY A 1 3.52 -6.13 -8.92
CA GLY A 1 2.26 -6.17 -8.17
C GLY A 1 1.20 -7.00 -8.89
N CYS A 2 0.10 -7.35 -8.23
CA CYS A 2 -1.03 -8.06 -8.84
C CYS A 2 -1.83 -7.15 -9.80
N MET A 3 -2.79 -7.72 -10.53
CA MET A 3 -3.63 -6.95 -11.46
C MET A 3 -4.49 -5.90 -10.75
N GLU A 4 -5.02 -6.21 -9.57
CA GLU A 4 -5.75 -5.24 -8.74
C GLU A 4 -4.88 -3.99 -8.47
N GLN A 5 -3.66 -4.18 -7.99
CA GLN A 5 -2.75 -3.06 -7.71
C GLN A 5 -2.38 -2.27 -8.98
N THR A 6 -2.32 -2.93 -10.14
CA THR A 6 -2.08 -2.26 -11.41
C THR A 6 -3.24 -1.31 -11.72
N VAL A 7 -4.48 -1.78 -11.59
CA VAL A 7 -5.68 -0.97 -11.85
C VAL A 7 -5.86 0.12 -10.79
N SER A 8 -5.73 -0.22 -9.50
CA SER A 8 -5.87 0.76 -8.41
C SER A 8 -4.91 1.94 -8.54
N ARG A 9 -3.73 1.74 -9.14
CA ARG A 9 -2.79 2.85 -9.45
C ARG A 9 -3.24 3.72 -10.62
N LEU A 10 -4.05 3.20 -11.53
CA LEU A 10 -4.60 3.98 -12.64
C LEU A 10 -5.80 4.83 -12.23
N ILE A 11 -6.53 4.45 -11.18
CA ILE A 11 -7.75 5.13 -10.77
C ILE A 11 -7.57 6.63 -10.52
N PRO A 12 -6.55 7.11 -9.77
CA PRO A 12 -6.33 8.54 -9.62
C PRO A 12 -6.10 9.28 -10.94
N LEU A 13 -5.48 8.60 -11.93
CA LEU A 13 -5.22 9.16 -13.25
C LEU A 13 -6.50 9.21 -14.09
N ILE A 14 -7.36 8.19 -13.99
CA ILE A 14 -8.68 8.15 -14.63
C ILE A 14 -9.55 9.28 -14.06
N ILE A 15 -9.65 9.37 -12.74
CA ILE A 15 -10.41 10.42 -12.06
C ILE A 15 -9.91 11.82 -12.44
N ASN A 16 -8.58 12.02 -12.55
CA ASN A 16 -8.04 13.31 -12.99
C ASN A 16 -8.39 13.65 -14.44
N ARG A 17 -8.62 12.65 -15.29
CA ARG A 17 -9.13 12.86 -16.64
C ARG A 17 -10.63 13.14 -16.66
N GLU A 18 -11.41 12.47 -15.84
CA GLU A 18 -12.85 12.73 -15.64
C GLU A 18 -13.08 14.12 -15.06
N ASN A 19 -12.23 14.53 -14.09
CA ASN A 19 -12.29 15.80 -13.38
C ASN A 19 -10.95 16.56 -13.51
N PRO A 20 -10.69 17.22 -14.64
CA PRO A 20 -9.44 17.94 -14.85
C PRO A 20 -9.19 19.00 -13.77
N GLY A 21 -8.01 18.94 -13.14
CA GLY A 21 -7.63 19.87 -12.08
C GLY A 21 -7.77 19.34 -10.65
N LEU A 22 -8.55 18.29 -10.41
CA LEU A 22 -8.72 17.72 -9.06
C LEU A 22 -7.38 17.30 -8.42
N PHE A 23 -6.47 16.74 -9.22
CA PHE A 23 -5.14 16.32 -8.78
C PHE A 23 -4.01 17.12 -9.43
N TYR A 24 -4.28 18.29 -9.99
CA TYR A 24 -3.29 19.09 -10.73
C TYR A 24 -1.98 19.29 -9.95
N LYS A 25 -2.05 19.67 -8.69
CA LYS A 25 -0.89 19.88 -7.81
C LYS A 25 0.02 18.65 -7.68
N TYR A 26 -0.53 17.45 -7.84
CA TYR A 26 0.19 16.18 -7.73
C TYR A 26 0.62 15.61 -9.08
N THR A 27 0.06 16.11 -10.18
CA THR A 27 0.27 15.59 -11.53
C THR A 27 1.01 16.52 -12.47
N GLU A 28 1.20 17.79 -12.11
CA GLU A 28 1.81 18.82 -12.97
C GLU A 28 3.22 18.48 -13.50
N ASN A 29 3.99 17.67 -12.74
CA ASN A 29 5.34 17.25 -13.11
C ASN A 29 5.44 15.75 -13.46
N ILE A 30 4.32 15.08 -13.72
CA ILE A 30 4.26 13.66 -13.98
C ILE A 30 3.64 13.43 -15.37
N ASP A 31 4.28 12.60 -16.19
CA ASP A 31 3.68 12.16 -17.44
C ASP A 31 2.59 11.11 -17.16
N THR A 32 1.37 11.62 -16.92
CA THR A 32 0.21 10.80 -16.60
C THR A 32 -0.22 9.91 -17.77
N GLU A 33 -0.01 10.36 -19.03
CA GLU A 33 -0.34 9.57 -20.21
C GLU A 33 0.56 8.35 -20.37
N ASP A 34 1.86 8.51 -20.18
CA ASP A 34 2.80 7.39 -20.21
C ASP A 34 2.51 6.38 -19.09
N MET A 35 2.16 6.84 -17.89
CA MET A 35 1.74 5.95 -16.80
C MET A 35 0.49 5.14 -17.15
N ILE A 36 -0.51 5.75 -17.80
CA ILE A 36 -1.72 5.06 -18.26
C ILE A 36 -1.35 4.04 -19.33
N LYS A 37 -0.55 4.41 -20.34
CA LYS A 37 -0.09 3.51 -21.40
C LYS A 37 0.64 2.28 -20.87
N GLU A 38 1.55 2.47 -19.92
CA GLU A 38 2.26 1.36 -19.28
C GLU A 38 1.32 0.45 -18.46
N GLY A 39 0.36 1.02 -17.75
CA GLY A 39 -0.69 0.28 -17.08
C GLY A 39 -1.54 -0.55 -18.04
N LEU A 40 -1.97 0.04 -19.16
CA LEU A 40 -2.74 -0.64 -20.19
C LEU A 40 -1.95 -1.78 -20.85
N LYS A 41 -0.68 -1.58 -21.21
CA LYS A 41 0.18 -2.66 -21.72
C LYS A 41 0.21 -3.85 -20.76
N ARG A 42 0.32 -3.59 -19.48
CA ARG A 42 0.32 -4.64 -18.46
C ARG A 42 -1.02 -5.33 -18.34
N ILE A 43 -2.13 -4.60 -18.36
CA ILE A 43 -3.49 -5.15 -18.34
C ILE A 43 -3.71 -6.03 -19.57
N GLN A 44 -3.33 -5.56 -20.75
CA GLN A 44 -3.45 -6.31 -22.00
C GLN A 44 -2.61 -7.59 -21.98
N ALA A 45 -1.36 -7.52 -21.52
CA ALA A 45 -0.48 -8.69 -21.42
C ALA A 45 -0.98 -9.79 -20.46
N HIS A 46 -1.88 -9.44 -19.52
CA HIS A 46 -2.43 -10.38 -18.56
C HIS A 46 -3.85 -10.84 -18.87
N GLN A 47 -4.49 -10.31 -19.94
CA GLN A 47 -5.80 -10.79 -20.40
C GLN A 47 -5.71 -12.25 -20.83
N LYS A 48 -6.64 -13.05 -20.39
CA LYS A 48 -6.71 -14.48 -20.71
C LYS A 48 -7.37 -14.69 -22.08
N ILE A 49 -7.18 -15.88 -22.64
CA ILE A 49 -7.77 -16.27 -23.95
C ILE A 49 -9.30 -16.11 -23.96
N ASN A 50 -9.95 -16.31 -22.80
CA ASN A 50 -11.40 -16.11 -22.67
C ASN A 50 -11.83 -14.65 -22.46
N GLY A 51 -10.91 -13.69 -22.46
CA GLY A 51 -11.16 -12.27 -22.31
C GLY A 51 -11.17 -11.72 -20.89
N GLY A 52 -11.19 -12.56 -19.86
CA GLY A 52 -11.14 -12.15 -18.47
C GLY A 52 -9.71 -12.00 -17.91
N TRP A 53 -9.60 -11.71 -16.63
CA TRP A 53 -8.32 -11.56 -15.91
C TRP A 53 -8.28 -12.38 -14.62
N SER A 54 -7.07 -12.61 -14.13
CA SER A 54 -6.78 -13.20 -12.84
C SER A 54 -5.89 -12.27 -12.02
N TRP A 55 -5.81 -12.51 -10.73
CA TRP A 55 -4.96 -11.76 -9.80
C TRP A 55 -3.48 -11.81 -10.18
N TRP A 56 -3.01 -13.01 -10.53
CA TRP A 56 -1.62 -13.30 -10.83
C TRP A 56 -1.47 -14.00 -12.17
N HIS A 57 -0.30 -13.90 -12.76
CA HIS A 57 0.00 -14.61 -13.99
C HIS A 57 -0.10 -16.14 -13.78
N GLY A 58 -0.72 -16.83 -14.73
CA GLY A 58 -0.85 -18.30 -14.71
C GLY A 58 -2.18 -18.85 -14.16
N ASN A 59 -2.98 -18.08 -13.42
CA ASN A 59 -4.29 -18.51 -12.93
C ASN A 59 -5.39 -18.37 -14.00
N SER A 60 -6.52 -19.07 -13.80
CA SER A 60 -7.72 -18.88 -14.61
C SER A 60 -8.34 -17.50 -14.40
N ALA A 61 -9.11 -17.01 -15.35
CA ALA A 61 -9.86 -15.77 -15.20
C ALA A 61 -10.88 -15.90 -14.05
N GLU A 62 -10.98 -14.85 -13.25
CA GLU A 62 -11.91 -14.74 -12.14
C GLU A 62 -12.87 -13.58 -12.36
N PRO A 63 -14.21 -13.79 -12.24
CA PRO A 63 -15.19 -12.75 -12.60
C PRO A 63 -15.01 -11.45 -11.82
N GLY A 64 -14.72 -11.55 -10.54
CA GLY A 64 -14.62 -10.38 -9.69
C GLY A 64 -13.49 -9.43 -10.06
N ILE A 65 -12.25 -9.92 -10.24
CA ILE A 65 -11.15 -9.05 -10.68
C ILE A 65 -11.36 -8.58 -12.12
N SER A 66 -11.99 -9.41 -12.97
CA SER A 66 -12.32 -9.05 -14.35
C SER A 66 -13.30 -7.89 -14.41
N VAL A 67 -14.33 -7.87 -13.55
CA VAL A 67 -15.26 -6.73 -13.41
C VAL A 67 -14.52 -5.46 -13.03
N TYR A 68 -13.66 -5.52 -12.03
CA TYR A 68 -12.91 -4.36 -11.56
C TYR A 68 -12.02 -3.76 -12.65
N ILE A 69 -11.35 -4.63 -13.43
CA ILE A 69 -10.51 -4.18 -14.54
C ILE A 69 -11.39 -3.57 -15.65
N PHE A 70 -12.47 -4.24 -16.02
CA PHE A 70 -13.34 -3.81 -17.12
C PHE A 70 -14.03 -2.48 -16.82
N GLU A 71 -14.56 -2.29 -15.61
CA GLU A 71 -15.12 -1.01 -15.14
C GLU A 71 -14.16 0.15 -15.42
N HIS A 72 -12.89 0.02 -15.02
CA HIS A 72 -11.93 1.11 -15.16
C HIS A 72 -11.40 1.29 -16.59
N LEU A 73 -11.41 0.24 -17.40
CA LEU A 73 -11.14 0.37 -18.84
C LEU A 73 -12.26 1.14 -19.56
N ILE A 74 -13.53 0.84 -19.26
CA ILE A 74 -14.68 1.58 -19.81
C ILE A 74 -14.67 3.05 -19.34
N ARG A 75 -14.39 3.31 -18.08
CA ARG A 75 -14.27 4.69 -17.57
C ARG A 75 -13.15 5.45 -18.28
N LEU A 76 -11.99 4.83 -18.46
CA LEU A 76 -10.88 5.44 -19.19
C LEU A 76 -11.24 5.76 -20.64
N GLU A 77 -11.90 4.82 -21.34
CA GLU A 77 -12.41 5.04 -22.70
C GLU A 77 -13.37 6.23 -22.76
N LYS A 78 -14.30 6.33 -21.81
CA LYS A 78 -15.27 7.44 -21.71
C LYS A 78 -14.60 8.82 -21.53
N THR A 79 -13.35 8.87 -21.03
CA THR A 79 -12.56 10.12 -21.00
C THR A 79 -11.96 10.51 -22.35
N GLY A 80 -12.20 9.74 -23.41
CA GLY A 80 -11.61 9.91 -24.73
C GLY A 80 -10.18 9.38 -24.86
N PHE A 81 -9.71 8.57 -23.90
CA PHE A 81 -8.42 7.90 -24.02
C PHE A 81 -8.54 6.69 -24.96
N ASP A 82 -7.53 6.50 -25.82
CA ASP A 82 -7.50 5.39 -26.76
C ASP A 82 -7.22 4.06 -26.03
N VAL A 83 -8.28 3.31 -25.75
CA VAL A 83 -8.23 1.96 -25.20
C VAL A 83 -8.44 0.97 -26.33
N ASN A 84 -7.56 -0.03 -26.45
CA ASN A 84 -7.61 -1.01 -27.53
C ASN A 84 -8.96 -1.73 -27.61
N ASP A 85 -9.69 -1.56 -28.73
CA ASP A 85 -11.00 -2.17 -28.98
C ASP A 85 -10.99 -3.70 -28.83
N SER A 86 -9.91 -4.37 -29.24
CA SER A 86 -9.79 -5.82 -29.11
C SER A 86 -9.75 -6.25 -27.64
N LEU A 87 -9.12 -5.45 -26.78
CA LEU A 87 -9.07 -5.68 -25.34
C LEU A 87 -10.47 -5.60 -24.73
N LEU A 88 -11.21 -4.52 -25.04
CA LEU A 88 -12.58 -4.28 -24.56
C LEU A 88 -13.55 -5.32 -25.11
N ASN A 89 -13.49 -5.60 -26.41
CA ASN A 89 -14.37 -6.59 -27.05
C ASN A 89 -14.18 -7.99 -26.45
N SER A 90 -12.95 -8.41 -26.21
CA SER A 90 -12.67 -9.70 -25.56
C SER A 90 -13.23 -9.75 -24.15
N ALA A 91 -13.10 -8.67 -23.37
CA ALA A 91 -13.67 -8.58 -22.03
C ALA A 91 -15.21 -8.57 -22.04
N ARG A 92 -15.82 -7.85 -22.97
CA ARG A 92 -17.29 -7.85 -23.18
C ARG A 92 -17.79 -9.26 -23.46
N GLN A 93 -17.13 -9.99 -24.37
CA GLN A 93 -17.47 -11.38 -24.66
C GLN A 93 -17.28 -12.30 -23.46
N TYR A 94 -16.28 -12.08 -22.62
CA TYR A 94 -16.12 -12.82 -21.36
C TYR A 94 -17.37 -12.69 -20.48
N PHE A 95 -17.90 -11.48 -20.28
CA PHE A 95 -19.10 -11.27 -19.46
C PHE A 95 -20.37 -11.81 -20.15
N ILE A 96 -20.52 -11.65 -21.46
CA ILE A 96 -21.67 -12.23 -22.19
C ILE A 96 -21.72 -13.74 -21.99
N ASN A 97 -20.59 -14.41 -22.05
CA ASN A 97 -20.45 -15.86 -21.93
C ASN A 97 -20.30 -16.36 -20.48
N LEU A 98 -20.32 -15.47 -19.48
CA LEU A 98 -20.18 -15.87 -18.09
C LEU A 98 -21.37 -16.74 -17.67
N ASP A 99 -21.07 -17.90 -17.09
CA ASP A 99 -22.07 -18.84 -16.61
C ASP A 99 -22.90 -18.24 -15.45
N ASN A 100 -24.21 -18.26 -15.60
CA ASN A 100 -25.17 -17.76 -14.61
C ASN A 100 -25.56 -18.82 -13.55
N SER A 101 -24.88 -19.96 -13.48
CA SER A 101 -25.17 -21.00 -12.47
C SER A 101 -25.07 -20.48 -11.02
N HIS A 102 -24.25 -19.46 -10.81
CA HIS A 102 -24.14 -18.74 -9.55
C HIS A 102 -24.69 -17.34 -9.67
N ILE A 103 -25.56 -16.93 -8.74
CA ILE A 103 -26.17 -15.58 -8.72
C ILE A 103 -25.11 -14.45 -8.73
N SER A 104 -23.97 -14.66 -8.08
CA SER A 104 -22.87 -13.69 -8.11
C SER A 104 -22.29 -13.48 -9.52
N ASN A 105 -22.26 -14.50 -10.37
CA ASN A 105 -21.84 -14.35 -11.76
C ASN A 105 -22.85 -13.52 -12.55
N GLN A 106 -24.15 -13.69 -12.31
CA GLN A 106 -25.18 -12.84 -12.89
C GLN A 106 -24.99 -11.39 -12.45
N VAL A 107 -24.67 -11.14 -11.17
CA VAL A 107 -24.36 -9.79 -10.69
C VAL A 107 -23.16 -9.20 -11.41
N PHE A 108 -22.04 -9.92 -11.50
CA PHE A 108 -20.84 -9.45 -12.18
C PHE A 108 -21.08 -9.18 -13.67
N LYS A 109 -21.81 -10.07 -14.35
CA LYS A 109 -22.20 -9.89 -15.74
C LYS A 109 -23.02 -8.62 -15.93
N ASN A 110 -24.13 -8.50 -15.18
CA ASN A 110 -25.04 -7.37 -15.32
C ASN A 110 -24.35 -6.04 -14.95
N TYR A 111 -23.58 -6.04 -13.86
CA TYR A 111 -22.83 -4.86 -13.46
C TYR A 111 -21.84 -4.40 -14.54
N ALA A 112 -21.06 -5.33 -15.09
CA ALA A 112 -20.09 -5.01 -16.15
C ALA A 112 -20.77 -4.49 -17.41
N LEU A 113 -21.77 -5.21 -17.92
CA LEU A 113 -22.42 -4.86 -19.19
C LEU A 113 -23.30 -3.61 -19.11
N THR A 114 -23.83 -3.25 -17.94
CA THR A 114 -24.56 -1.99 -17.74
C THR A 114 -23.67 -0.75 -17.66
N LEU A 115 -22.37 -0.90 -17.51
CA LEU A 115 -21.38 0.19 -17.57
C LEU A 115 -20.98 0.53 -19.02
N ASP A 116 -21.16 -0.42 -19.93
CA ASP A 116 -20.62 -0.39 -21.28
C ASP A 116 -21.67 0.13 -22.27
N ASP A 117 -21.52 1.38 -22.70
CA ASP A 117 -22.43 2.02 -23.66
C ASP A 117 -22.36 1.37 -25.06
N GLN A 118 -21.34 0.56 -25.34
CA GLN A 118 -21.20 -0.20 -26.58
C GLN A 118 -21.86 -1.59 -26.52
N TYR A 119 -22.44 -1.96 -25.36
CA TYR A 119 -23.20 -3.20 -25.27
C TYR A 119 -24.54 -3.07 -26.00
N ASP A 120 -24.64 -3.72 -27.16
CA ASP A 120 -25.81 -3.75 -28.05
C ASP A 120 -26.64 -5.04 -27.93
N GLY A 121 -26.34 -5.87 -26.93
CA GLY A 121 -27.02 -7.13 -26.66
C GLY A 121 -28.45 -6.96 -26.12
N PRO A 122 -29.15 -8.07 -25.86
CA PRO A 122 -30.49 -8.03 -25.27
C PRO A 122 -30.48 -7.39 -23.89
N LYS A 123 -31.63 -6.79 -23.50
CA LYS A 123 -31.80 -6.28 -22.15
C LYS A 123 -31.47 -7.37 -21.12
N LEU A 124 -30.63 -7.03 -20.14
CA LEU A 124 -30.18 -7.96 -19.12
C LEU A 124 -31.31 -8.32 -18.16
N ASP A 125 -31.34 -9.57 -17.72
CA ASP A 125 -32.35 -10.04 -16.77
C ASP A 125 -32.23 -9.34 -15.41
N LEU A 126 -33.38 -9.11 -14.77
CA LEU A 126 -33.42 -8.60 -13.41
C LEU A 126 -32.64 -9.52 -12.45
N ILE A 127 -31.75 -8.94 -11.68
CA ILE A 127 -31.11 -9.66 -10.57
C ILE A 127 -32.12 -9.77 -9.43
N ASN A 128 -32.53 -11.00 -9.11
CA ASN A 128 -33.41 -11.24 -7.98
C ASN A 128 -32.66 -11.16 -6.66
N ILE A 129 -32.80 -10.03 -5.98
CA ILE A 129 -32.10 -9.70 -4.73
C ILE A 129 -32.48 -10.63 -3.56
N GLU A 130 -33.67 -11.21 -3.58
CA GLU A 130 -34.10 -12.16 -2.54
C GLU A 130 -33.28 -13.46 -2.53
N HIS A 131 -32.77 -13.84 -3.70
CA HIS A 131 -31.93 -15.02 -3.86
C HIS A 131 -30.44 -14.77 -3.53
N LEU A 132 -30.05 -13.52 -3.31
CA LEU A 132 -28.68 -13.20 -2.87
C LEU A 132 -28.53 -13.56 -1.39
N SER A 133 -27.59 -14.47 -1.09
CA SER A 133 -27.03 -14.56 0.27
C SER A 133 -26.48 -13.19 0.62
N TYR A 134 -26.69 -12.75 1.86
CA TYR A 134 -26.28 -11.42 2.24
C TYR A 134 -24.75 -11.25 2.13
N ASP A 135 -24.33 -10.51 1.14
CA ASP A 135 -22.99 -9.93 0.95
C ASP A 135 -23.22 -8.50 0.48
N ALA A 136 -22.91 -7.53 1.33
CA ALA A 136 -23.20 -6.13 1.04
C ALA A 136 -22.46 -5.63 -0.21
N SER A 137 -21.28 -6.15 -0.53
CA SER A 137 -20.55 -5.79 -1.75
C SER A 137 -21.27 -6.28 -3.01
N ILE A 138 -21.68 -7.54 -3.01
CA ILE A 138 -22.42 -8.13 -4.15
C ILE A 138 -23.82 -7.51 -4.26
N LEU A 139 -24.49 -7.28 -3.13
CA LEU A 139 -25.79 -6.60 -3.10
C LEU A 139 -25.69 -5.17 -3.67
N SER A 140 -24.65 -4.43 -3.31
CA SER A 140 -24.40 -3.08 -3.84
C SER A 140 -24.24 -3.08 -5.36
N MET A 141 -23.46 -4.01 -5.89
CA MET A 141 -23.29 -4.16 -7.35
C MET A 141 -24.61 -4.55 -8.04
N ALA A 142 -25.43 -5.41 -7.39
CA ALA A 142 -26.74 -5.80 -7.92
C ALA A 142 -27.70 -4.61 -7.95
N VAL A 143 -27.71 -3.76 -6.91
CA VAL A 143 -28.50 -2.53 -6.86
C VAL A 143 -28.11 -1.60 -8.01
N MET A 144 -26.82 -1.29 -8.14
CA MET A 144 -26.30 -0.43 -9.21
C MET A 144 -26.65 -0.98 -10.62
N ALA A 145 -26.44 -2.28 -10.83
CA ALA A 145 -26.77 -2.91 -12.12
C ALA A 145 -28.27 -2.85 -12.44
N ASN A 146 -29.14 -3.07 -11.45
CA ASN A 146 -30.57 -2.95 -11.62
C ASN A 146 -31.03 -1.51 -11.92
N VAL A 147 -30.42 -0.52 -11.22
CA VAL A 147 -30.66 0.91 -11.50
C VAL A 147 -30.34 1.26 -12.93
N ARG A 148 -29.13 0.95 -13.40
CA ARG A 148 -28.66 1.23 -14.76
C ARG A 148 -29.51 0.54 -15.82
N ASN A 149 -30.04 -0.64 -15.50
CA ASN A 149 -30.91 -1.41 -16.38
C ASN A 149 -32.39 -0.97 -16.35
N GLY A 150 -32.75 0.04 -15.54
CA GLY A 150 -34.08 0.64 -15.45
C GLY A 150 -35.10 -0.16 -14.64
N TYR A 151 -34.67 -1.05 -13.74
CA TYR A 151 -35.57 -1.83 -12.87
C TYR A 151 -35.85 -1.10 -11.54
N THR A 152 -36.71 -0.07 -11.57
CA THR A 152 -36.96 0.83 -10.42
C THR A 152 -37.54 0.14 -9.19
N ASN A 153 -38.54 -0.75 -9.34
CA ASN A 153 -39.16 -1.45 -8.20
C ASN A 153 -38.18 -2.41 -7.49
N ALA A 154 -37.33 -3.08 -8.25
CA ALA A 154 -36.31 -3.97 -7.71
C ALA A 154 -35.20 -3.19 -6.98
N ASN A 155 -34.96 -1.95 -7.39
CA ASN A 155 -33.99 -1.08 -6.72
C ASN A 155 -34.42 -0.77 -5.29
N THR A 156 -35.70 -0.45 -5.06
CA THR A 156 -36.22 -0.14 -3.74
C THR A 156 -35.99 -1.31 -2.77
N ASN A 157 -36.28 -2.54 -3.20
CA ASN A 157 -36.06 -3.72 -2.35
C ASN A 157 -34.56 -3.96 -2.05
N GLY A 158 -33.70 -3.80 -3.06
CA GLY A 158 -32.26 -3.96 -2.88
C GLY A 158 -31.65 -2.88 -1.99
N LEU A 159 -32.04 -1.65 -2.20
CA LEU A 159 -31.61 -0.53 -1.37
C LEU A 159 -32.07 -0.69 0.08
N ASN A 160 -33.36 -1.05 0.30
CA ASN A 160 -33.87 -1.31 1.64
C ASN A 160 -33.11 -2.44 2.34
N LYS A 161 -32.88 -3.56 1.65
CA LYS A 161 -32.08 -4.67 2.20
C LYS A 161 -30.66 -4.24 2.55
N LEU A 162 -30.06 -3.35 1.77
CA LEU A 162 -28.74 -2.79 2.07
C LEU A 162 -28.81 -1.91 3.33
N LEU A 163 -29.77 -1.01 3.40
CA LEU A 163 -29.96 -0.09 4.53
C LEU A 163 -30.35 -0.81 5.83
N ASP A 164 -31.17 -1.86 5.76
CA ASP A 164 -31.57 -2.67 6.93
C ASP A 164 -30.37 -3.42 7.57
N ASN A 165 -29.32 -3.64 6.81
CA ASN A 165 -28.12 -4.33 7.26
C ASN A 165 -26.93 -3.39 7.54
N LYS A 166 -27.15 -2.09 7.59
CA LYS A 166 -26.12 -1.15 8.02
C LYS A 166 -25.78 -1.37 9.49
N ILE A 167 -24.53 -1.14 9.83
CA ILE A 167 -24.03 -1.16 11.21
C ILE A 167 -23.84 0.29 11.64
N GLU A 168 -24.38 0.64 12.80
CA GLU A 168 -24.19 1.94 13.43
C GLU A 168 -23.29 1.76 14.67
N ASP A 169 -22.10 2.35 14.64
CA ASP A 169 -21.17 2.32 15.78
C ASP A 169 -20.63 3.71 16.07
N ARG A 170 -20.79 4.16 17.32
CA ARG A 170 -20.27 5.45 17.80
C ARG A 170 -20.58 6.65 16.89
N GLY A 171 -21.72 6.62 16.22
CA GLY A 171 -22.20 7.68 15.34
C GLY A 171 -21.71 7.60 13.90
N ASP A 172 -20.96 6.56 13.53
CA ASP A 172 -20.67 6.24 12.14
C ASP A 172 -21.58 5.11 11.61
N VAL A 173 -21.61 4.97 10.29
CA VAL A 173 -22.34 3.92 9.55
C VAL A 173 -21.40 3.19 8.62
N HIS A 174 -21.46 1.86 8.66
CA HIS A 174 -20.68 1.01 7.77
C HIS A 174 -21.37 -0.34 7.50
N TRP A 175 -20.76 -1.15 6.63
CA TRP A 175 -21.17 -2.52 6.33
C TRP A 175 -20.00 -3.47 6.49
N ASP A 176 -20.26 -4.60 7.15
CA ASP A 176 -19.28 -5.67 7.28
C ASP A 176 -19.09 -6.41 5.95
N SER A 177 -17.85 -6.78 5.70
CA SER A 177 -17.49 -7.68 4.62
C SER A 177 -17.66 -9.13 5.04
N LEU A 178 -18.00 -10.03 4.11
CA LEU A 178 -17.92 -11.45 4.37
C LEU A 178 -16.46 -11.88 4.54
N THR A 179 -16.20 -12.63 5.61
CA THR A 179 -14.87 -13.22 5.85
C THR A 179 -14.49 -14.19 4.74
N GLY A 180 -13.28 -14.07 4.21
CA GLY A 180 -12.73 -14.94 3.17
C GLY A 180 -12.94 -14.48 1.72
N SER A 181 -13.67 -13.41 1.47
CA SER A 181 -13.70 -12.76 0.17
C SER A 181 -12.41 -11.94 -0.05
N TYR A 182 -11.87 -11.94 -1.26
CA TYR A 182 -10.71 -11.12 -1.63
C TYR A 182 -11.01 -9.60 -1.61
N ARG A 183 -12.28 -9.22 -1.59
CA ARG A 183 -12.78 -7.85 -1.37
C ARG A 183 -13.11 -7.58 0.10
N SER A 184 -12.65 -8.44 0.99
CA SER A 184 -13.05 -8.48 2.39
C SER A 184 -12.38 -7.40 3.22
N SER A 185 -12.74 -6.15 2.99
CA SER A 185 -12.56 -5.12 4.01
C SER A 185 -13.88 -4.38 4.20
N ASN A 186 -14.22 -4.09 5.43
CA ASN A 186 -15.39 -3.30 5.76
C ASN A 186 -15.33 -1.94 5.05
N ASP A 187 -14.12 -1.39 4.89
CA ASP A 187 -13.87 -0.15 4.17
C ASP A 187 -14.34 -0.20 2.71
N ALA A 188 -13.91 -1.22 1.95
CA ALA A 188 -14.30 -1.37 0.54
C ALA A 188 -15.78 -1.72 0.40
N THR A 189 -16.31 -2.57 1.29
CA THR A 189 -17.72 -2.93 1.31
C THR A 189 -18.60 -1.71 1.58
N THR A 190 -18.21 -0.87 2.54
CA THR A 190 -18.89 0.39 2.85
C THR A 190 -18.84 1.37 1.69
N ALA A 191 -17.72 1.46 0.97
CA ALA A 191 -17.61 2.30 -0.21
C ALA A 191 -18.55 1.85 -1.35
N LEU A 192 -18.62 0.55 -1.62
CA LEU A 192 -19.57 0.01 -2.61
C LEU A 192 -21.02 0.24 -2.20
N ALA A 193 -21.34 0.08 -0.91
CA ALA A 193 -22.66 0.38 -0.38
C ALA A 193 -23.01 1.85 -0.55
N PHE A 194 -22.07 2.74 -0.29
CA PHE A 194 -22.26 4.19 -0.47
C PHE A 194 -22.49 4.55 -1.94
N ARG A 195 -21.68 4.00 -2.88
CA ARG A 195 -21.89 4.18 -4.32
C ARG A 195 -23.29 3.70 -4.75
N ALA A 196 -23.74 2.54 -4.26
CA ALA A 196 -25.08 2.04 -4.56
C ALA A 196 -26.20 2.96 -4.03
N ILE A 197 -26.03 3.53 -2.85
CA ILE A 197 -26.96 4.51 -2.26
C ILE A 197 -26.98 5.79 -3.12
N LEU A 198 -25.80 6.28 -3.54
CA LEU A 198 -25.70 7.47 -4.39
C LEU A 198 -26.37 7.24 -5.73
N GLU A 199 -26.10 6.12 -6.40
CA GLU A 199 -26.63 5.81 -7.72
C GLU A 199 -28.14 5.53 -7.71
N ALA A 200 -28.65 4.93 -6.64
CA ALA A 200 -30.08 4.63 -6.47
C ALA A 200 -30.91 5.81 -5.92
N ASP A 201 -30.34 7.01 -5.81
CA ASP A 201 -30.96 8.18 -5.17
C ASP A 201 -31.48 7.87 -3.77
N GLY A 202 -30.71 7.09 -3.00
CA GLY A 202 -31.04 6.70 -1.64
C GLY A 202 -30.92 7.84 -0.64
N PRO A 203 -31.19 7.56 0.65
CA PRO A 203 -31.18 8.58 1.71
C PRO A 203 -29.78 9.15 1.92
N MET A 204 -29.68 10.48 1.90
CA MET A 204 -28.41 11.21 2.05
C MET A 204 -28.14 11.64 3.50
N ASP A 205 -29.05 11.43 4.40
CA ASP A 205 -28.93 11.74 5.84
C ASP A 205 -27.89 10.88 6.57
N ILE A 206 -27.52 9.72 5.99
CA ILE A 206 -26.46 8.85 6.51
C ILE A 206 -25.08 9.13 5.88
N ALA A 207 -25.01 10.01 4.88
CA ALA A 207 -23.75 10.27 4.17
C ALA A 207 -22.63 10.75 5.09
N ASP A 208 -22.91 11.71 5.98
CA ASP A 208 -21.94 12.24 6.94
C ASP A 208 -21.44 11.15 7.90
N GLN A 209 -22.30 10.21 8.27
CA GLN A 209 -21.95 9.09 9.13
C GLN A 209 -21.05 8.08 8.42
N ILE A 210 -21.29 7.82 7.12
CA ILE A 210 -20.42 6.98 6.29
C ILE A 210 -19.04 7.65 6.12
N ILE A 211 -19.02 8.95 5.85
CA ILE A 211 -17.76 9.70 5.72
C ILE A 211 -17.01 9.75 7.05
N LEU A 212 -17.73 9.84 8.18
CA LEU A 212 -17.12 9.73 9.50
C LEU A 212 -16.46 8.37 9.71
N TYR A 213 -17.09 7.27 9.25
CA TYR A 213 -16.48 5.94 9.24
C TYR A 213 -15.17 5.93 8.45
N PHE A 214 -15.18 6.42 7.20
CA PHE A 214 -13.95 6.49 6.40
C PHE A 214 -12.87 7.36 7.07
N SER A 215 -13.23 8.47 7.65
CA SER A 215 -12.28 9.36 8.33
C SER A 215 -11.61 8.68 9.54
N ARG A 216 -12.36 7.90 10.32
CA ARG A 216 -11.85 7.18 11.50
C ARG A 216 -10.96 6.00 11.14
N ASN A 217 -11.27 5.30 10.04
CA ASN A 217 -10.55 4.11 9.63
C ASN A 217 -9.39 4.41 8.66
N ARG A 218 -9.15 5.69 8.36
CA ARG A 218 -8.04 6.09 7.50
C ARG A 218 -6.70 5.92 8.21
N ASN A 219 -5.80 5.18 7.59
CA ASN A 219 -4.44 4.99 8.06
C ASN A 219 -3.48 5.87 7.24
N LYS A 220 -3.11 7.05 7.77
CA LYS A 220 -2.25 8.04 7.10
C LYS A 220 -2.80 8.49 5.73
N HIS A 221 -2.39 7.81 4.65
CA HIS A 221 -2.71 8.17 3.27
C HIS A 221 -3.60 7.14 2.57
N TYR A 222 -3.97 6.05 3.23
CA TYR A 222 -4.73 4.95 2.64
C TYR A 222 -5.70 4.35 3.67
N TRP A 223 -6.64 3.56 3.19
CA TRP A 223 -7.46 2.68 4.00
C TRP A 223 -6.88 1.28 4.01
N SER A 224 -7.60 0.30 4.51
CA SER A 224 -7.11 -1.06 4.77
C SER A 224 -6.19 -1.65 3.68
N ASN A 225 -6.39 -1.33 2.41
CA ASN A 225 -5.57 -1.82 1.29
C ASN A 225 -5.71 -0.92 0.03
N THR A 226 -5.01 -1.27 -1.06
CA THR A 226 -5.03 -0.50 -2.32
C THR A 226 -6.42 -0.48 -2.95
N TYR A 227 -7.14 -1.60 -2.95
CA TYR A 227 -8.50 -1.69 -3.46
C TYR A 227 -9.47 -0.82 -2.66
N ALA A 228 -9.47 -0.94 -1.32
CA ALA A 228 -10.31 -0.12 -0.45
C ALA A 228 -10.03 1.39 -0.64
N THR A 229 -8.75 1.77 -0.71
CA THR A 229 -8.35 3.15 -0.96
C THR A 229 -8.91 3.68 -2.28
N ALA A 230 -8.86 2.87 -3.34
CA ALA A 230 -9.37 3.23 -4.64
C ALA A 230 -10.89 3.42 -4.62
N VAL A 231 -11.66 2.42 -4.18
CA VAL A 231 -13.13 2.49 -4.20
C VAL A 231 -13.71 3.53 -3.23
N ILE A 232 -13.03 3.80 -2.10
CA ILE A 232 -13.42 4.91 -1.21
C ILE A 232 -13.18 6.25 -1.89
N THR A 233 -12.04 6.41 -2.56
CA THR A 233 -11.76 7.65 -3.30
C THR A 233 -12.83 7.91 -4.35
N GLU A 234 -13.23 6.89 -5.09
CA GLU A 234 -14.31 6.98 -6.08
C GLU A 234 -15.65 7.35 -5.43
N ALA A 235 -16.04 6.65 -4.36
CA ALA A 235 -17.28 6.93 -3.66
C ALA A 235 -17.35 8.37 -3.10
N LEU A 236 -16.24 8.89 -2.60
CA LEU A 236 -16.17 10.27 -2.09
C LEU A 236 -16.27 11.30 -3.22
N ILE A 237 -15.71 11.02 -4.40
CA ILE A 237 -15.83 11.91 -5.56
C ILE A 237 -17.24 11.88 -6.14
N GLU A 238 -17.84 10.71 -6.29
CA GLU A 238 -19.23 10.57 -6.72
C GLU A 238 -20.21 11.29 -5.76
N TYR A 239 -19.91 11.22 -4.46
CA TYR A 239 -20.66 11.98 -3.45
C TYR A 239 -20.47 13.50 -3.61
N GLU A 240 -19.24 13.96 -3.77
CA GLU A 240 -18.93 15.37 -3.98
C GLU A 240 -19.64 15.91 -5.21
N GLU A 241 -19.56 15.23 -6.34
CA GLU A 241 -20.27 15.61 -7.58
C GLU A 241 -21.78 15.74 -7.36
N LYS A 242 -22.39 14.78 -6.64
CA LYS A 242 -23.82 14.80 -6.36
C LYS A 242 -24.25 15.95 -5.43
N ILE A 243 -23.36 16.40 -4.53
CA ILE A 243 -23.61 17.54 -3.64
C ILE A 243 -23.33 18.86 -4.34
N LEU A 244 -22.26 18.95 -5.14
CA LEU A 244 -21.85 20.18 -5.81
C LEU A 244 -22.89 20.70 -6.77
N ASP A 245 -23.64 19.83 -7.42
CA ASP A 245 -24.83 20.22 -8.20
C ASP A 245 -25.88 20.99 -7.35
N ARG A 246 -25.76 20.93 -6.00
CA ARG A 246 -26.72 21.57 -5.08
C ARG A 246 -26.22 22.84 -4.43
N ASN A 247 -24.89 23.08 -4.29
CA ASN A 247 -24.38 24.21 -3.50
C ASN A 247 -23.06 24.79 -4.04
N ASN A 248 -23.14 26.01 -4.55
CA ASN A 248 -21.98 26.85 -4.89
C ASN A 248 -21.48 27.56 -3.58
N SER A 249 -20.97 26.80 -2.61
CA SER A 249 -20.62 27.32 -1.29
C SER A 249 -19.12 27.45 -1.08
N ILE A 250 -18.74 28.58 -0.49
CA ILE A 250 -17.37 28.79 0.03
C ILE A 250 -17.38 28.38 1.50
N ASN A 251 -16.50 27.47 1.87
CA ASN A 251 -16.36 26.95 3.24
C ASN A 251 -15.12 27.56 3.89
N ARG A 252 -15.29 28.49 4.82
CA ARG A 252 -14.21 29.15 5.54
C ARG A 252 -13.82 28.37 6.78
N TYR A 253 -12.53 28.37 7.09
CA TYR A 253 -12.01 27.68 8.27
C TYR A 253 -10.79 28.39 8.85
N VAL A 254 -10.56 28.11 10.13
CA VAL A 254 -9.40 28.59 10.88
C VAL A 254 -8.66 27.40 11.48
N VAL A 255 -7.35 27.39 11.33
CA VAL A 255 -6.46 26.47 12.02
C VAL A 255 -5.80 27.21 13.17
N THR A 256 -5.92 26.68 14.38
CA THR A 256 -5.25 27.22 15.56
C THR A 256 -4.27 26.20 16.11
N ILE A 257 -3.17 26.68 16.67
CA ILE A 257 -2.18 25.89 17.40
C ILE A 257 -2.12 26.43 18.82
N ASP A 258 -2.43 25.60 19.82
CA ASP A 258 -2.52 25.96 21.23
C ASP A 258 -3.42 27.20 21.52
N GLY A 259 -4.45 27.37 20.68
CA GLY A 259 -5.41 28.46 20.80
C GLY A 259 -5.05 29.73 20.03
N GLU A 260 -3.85 29.83 19.46
CA GLU A 260 -3.45 30.95 18.60
C GLU A 260 -3.77 30.64 17.13
N GLU A 261 -4.30 31.63 16.39
CA GLU A 261 -4.60 31.49 14.97
C GLU A 261 -3.27 31.31 14.20
N PHE A 262 -3.14 30.17 13.52
CA PHE A 262 -2.00 29.85 12.68
C PHE A 262 -2.29 30.08 11.21
N TYR A 263 -3.50 29.73 10.76
CA TYR A 263 -3.90 29.85 9.36
C TYR A 263 -5.40 30.06 9.24
N ARG A 264 -5.79 30.83 8.22
CA ARG A 264 -7.19 31.04 7.83
C ARG A 264 -7.33 30.82 6.34
N GLY A 265 -8.23 29.93 5.93
CA GLY A 265 -8.43 29.56 4.54
C GLY A 265 -9.89 29.42 4.15
N ALA A 266 -10.10 29.10 2.88
CA ALA A 266 -11.42 28.80 2.35
C ALA A 266 -11.31 27.73 1.26
N ILE A 267 -12.23 26.77 1.29
CA ILE A 267 -12.39 25.75 0.27
C ILE A 267 -13.63 26.10 -0.55
N SER A 268 -13.51 26.04 -1.87
CA SER A 268 -14.57 26.32 -2.83
C SER A 268 -14.53 25.31 -3.98
N ASN A 269 -15.47 25.41 -4.90
CA ASN A 269 -15.46 24.56 -6.11
C ASN A 269 -14.20 24.72 -6.96
N ASP A 270 -13.59 25.91 -6.95
CA ASP A 270 -12.35 26.19 -7.68
C ASP A 270 -11.10 25.77 -6.91
N ASN A 271 -11.18 25.67 -5.58
CA ASN A 271 -10.11 25.26 -4.68
C ASN A 271 -10.65 24.20 -3.70
N LYS A 272 -10.76 22.96 -4.18
CA LYS A 272 -11.40 21.85 -3.46
C LYS A 272 -10.55 21.27 -2.31
N SER A 273 -9.26 21.56 -2.27
CA SER A 273 -8.36 21.07 -1.21
C SER A 273 -7.21 22.03 -0.99
N GLU A 274 -6.78 22.15 0.26
CA GLU A 274 -5.65 22.98 0.64
C GLU A 274 -4.70 22.18 1.56
N GLN A 275 -3.40 22.30 1.31
CA GLN A 275 -2.38 21.72 2.17
C GLN A 275 -1.68 22.84 2.93
N ILE A 276 -1.63 22.70 4.25
CA ILE A 276 -0.99 23.65 5.15
C ILE A 276 0.18 22.93 5.82
N ASP A 277 1.38 23.41 5.57
CA ASP A 277 2.58 22.87 6.21
C ASP A 277 2.82 23.60 7.54
N ILE A 278 2.82 22.85 8.64
CA ILE A 278 3.10 23.37 9.97
C ILE A 278 4.57 23.10 10.28
N PRO A 279 5.40 24.14 10.44
CA PRO A 279 6.80 23.99 10.82
C PRO A 279 6.93 23.32 12.20
N VAL A 280 7.94 22.46 12.35
CA VAL A 280 8.15 21.68 13.62
C VAL A 280 8.42 22.60 14.81
N ASP A 281 9.02 23.76 14.60
CA ASP A 281 9.28 24.77 15.63
C ASP A 281 8.01 25.42 16.21
N LYS A 282 6.85 25.23 15.55
CA LYS A 282 5.53 25.62 16.06
C LYS A 282 4.89 24.58 16.98
N ILE A 283 5.46 23.38 17.04
CA ILE A 283 4.98 22.27 17.84
C ILE A 283 5.89 22.12 19.07
N LYS A 284 5.29 22.12 20.26
CA LYS A 284 6.02 21.96 21.52
C LYS A 284 6.47 20.51 21.71
N GLU A 285 7.57 20.29 22.42
CA GLU A 285 8.09 18.94 22.72
C GLU A 285 7.08 18.09 23.52
N GLU A 286 6.36 18.72 24.43
CA GLU A 286 5.27 18.10 25.20
C GLU A 286 4.00 17.85 24.41
N GLY A 287 3.94 18.31 23.17
CA GLY A 287 2.80 18.27 22.27
C GLY A 287 2.07 19.60 22.17
N SER A 288 1.35 19.80 21.06
CA SER A 288 0.53 20.98 20.80
C SER A 288 -0.87 20.57 20.36
N LEU A 289 -1.88 21.35 20.75
CA LEU A 289 -3.25 21.16 20.31
C LEU A 289 -3.48 21.89 19.00
N ILE A 290 -3.62 21.12 17.91
CA ILE A 290 -4.03 21.64 16.61
C ILE A 290 -5.54 21.52 16.50
N LYS A 291 -6.23 22.63 16.26
CA LYS A 291 -7.67 22.66 16.10
C LYS A 291 -8.00 23.27 14.74
N VAL A 292 -8.84 22.57 13.96
CA VAL A 292 -9.48 23.09 12.75
C VAL A 292 -10.90 23.48 13.11
N GLN A 293 -11.25 24.72 12.91
CA GLN A 293 -12.57 25.26 13.22
C GLN A 293 -13.18 25.84 11.96
N GLN A 294 -14.35 25.35 11.62
CA GLN A 294 -15.15 25.83 10.51
C GLN A 294 -15.93 27.08 10.93
N GLU A 295 -16.10 28.03 10.02
CA GLU A 295 -16.82 29.26 10.22
C GLU A 295 -18.22 29.28 9.58
N ASP A 296 -18.44 28.39 8.60
CA ASP A 296 -19.70 28.27 7.85
C ASP A 296 -20.45 26.96 8.24
N ASN A 297 -21.69 26.79 7.79
CA ASN A 297 -22.55 25.66 8.19
C ASN A 297 -22.34 24.36 7.38
N ASN A 298 -21.33 24.30 6.54
CA ASN A 298 -21.04 23.11 5.70
C ASN A 298 -19.89 22.31 6.28
N SER A 299 -19.86 21.01 6.05
CA SER A 299 -18.81 20.12 6.58
C SER A 299 -17.48 20.30 5.85
N ILE A 300 -16.38 20.38 6.59
CA ILE A 300 -14.99 20.33 6.08
C ILE A 300 -14.30 19.10 6.64
N PHE A 301 -13.70 18.30 5.75
CA PHE A 301 -12.88 17.16 6.15
C PHE A 301 -11.42 17.58 6.21
N HIS A 302 -10.72 17.18 7.28
CA HIS A 302 -9.31 17.48 7.43
C HIS A 302 -8.53 16.25 7.87
N THR A 303 -7.25 16.23 7.53
CA THR A 303 -6.31 15.19 7.97
C THR A 303 -5.02 15.87 8.44
N ILE A 304 -4.52 15.47 9.60
CA ILE A 304 -3.21 15.89 10.08
C ILE A 304 -2.21 14.78 9.79
N ILE A 305 -1.13 15.11 9.07
CA ILE A 305 -0.08 14.16 8.71
C ILE A 305 1.20 14.57 9.42
N ILE A 306 1.71 13.72 10.29
CA ILE A 306 3.00 13.90 10.94
C ILE A 306 4.02 13.00 10.23
N LYS A 307 5.08 13.61 9.68
CA LYS A 307 6.19 12.89 9.05
C LYS A 307 7.43 13.02 9.92
N GLY A 308 8.03 11.89 10.25
CA GLY A 308 9.28 11.83 11.02
C GLY A 308 10.16 10.69 10.53
N PHE A 309 11.43 10.73 10.92
CA PHE A 309 12.37 9.65 10.70
C PHE A 309 12.64 8.99 12.05
N ASP A 310 12.51 7.67 12.09
CA ASP A 310 13.02 6.89 13.22
C ASP A 310 14.54 6.82 13.11
N SER A 311 15.23 7.28 14.12
CA SER A 311 16.69 7.26 14.18
C SER A 311 17.24 5.93 14.71
N ASP A 312 16.39 4.99 15.11
CA ASP A 312 16.80 3.70 15.65
C ASP A 312 17.39 2.80 14.56
N LYS A 313 18.72 2.74 14.53
CA LYS A 313 19.48 1.86 13.63
C LYS A 313 19.44 0.39 14.03
N ASN A 314 18.98 0.09 15.25
CA ASN A 314 18.91 -1.25 15.81
C ASN A 314 17.45 -1.73 15.88
N ALA A 315 16.72 -1.56 14.79
CA ALA A 315 15.32 -1.94 14.76
C ALA A 315 15.14 -3.40 15.22
N GLU A 316 14.48 -3.56 16.36
CA GLU A 316 14.14 -4.87 16.93
C GLU A 316 13.09 -5.58 16.09
N ALA A 317 12.98 -6.89 16.24
CA ALA A 317 11.91 -7.66 15.66
C ALA A 317 10.56 -7.15 16.17
N LYS A 318 9.56 -7.10 15.28
CA LYS A 318 8.20 -6.70 15.62
C LYS A 318 7.23 -7.74 15.12
N ASP A 319 6.35 -8.19 16.00
CA ASP A 319 5.29 -9.14 15.73
C ASP A 319 3.94 -8.43 15.95
N ASN A 320 3.14 -8.36 14.90
CA ASN A 320 1.76 -7.92 14.95
C ASN A 320 0.86 -8.94 14.24
N GLY A 321 0.90 -10.17 14.75
CA GLY A 321 0.21 -11.33 14.20
C GLY A 321 1.05 -12.20 13.27
N ILE A 322 2.22 -11.73 12.82
CA ILE A 322 3.19 -12.53 12.06
C ILE A 322 4.56 -12.36 12.71
N SER A 323 5.17 -13.47 13.12
CA SER A 323 6.58 -13.51 13.49
C SER A 323 7.42 -13.96 12.31
N ILE A 324 8.54 -13.29 12.05
CA ILE A 324 9.44 -13.62 10.95
C ILE A 324 10.85 -13.87 11.46
N LYS A 325 11.40 -15.02 11.06
CA LYS A 325 12.78 -15.42 11.34
C LYS A 325 13.54 -15.57 10.03
N ARG A 326 14.75 -15.04 9.98
CA ARG A 326 15.64 -15.19 8.82
C ARG A 326 16.96 -15.82 9.24
N LYS A 327 17.56 -16.60 8.35
CA LYS A 327 18.87 -17.22 8.57
C LYS A 327 19.64 -17.35 7.26
N TYR A 328 20.92 -16.98 7.29
CA TYR A 328 21.85 -17.18 6.19
C TYR A 328 22.69 -18.45 6.44
N VAL A 329 22.72 -19.36 5.49
CA VAL A 329 23.46 -20.62 5.60
C VAL A 329 24.34 -20.80 4.37
N ASN A 330 25.66 -20.90 4.57
CA ASN A 330 26.57 -21.24 3.48
C ASN A 330 26.20 -22.64 2.93
N THR A 331 26.09 -22.80 1.61
CA THR A 331 25.77 -24.11 0.99
C THR A 331 26.85 -25.18 1.23
N LYS A 332 28.05 -24.79 1.65
CA LYS A 332 29.11 -25.69 2.10
C LYS A 332 28.85 -26.27 3.50
N GLY A 333 27.97 -25.68 4.27
CA GLY A 333 27.55 -26.09 5.61
C GLY A 333 27.52 -24.94 6.63
N ILE A 334 26.86 -25.18 7.75
CA ILE A 334 26.60 -24.16 8.80
C ILE A 334 27.87 -23.69 9.54
N ASN A 335 28.95 -24.44 9.42
CA ASN A 335 30.24 -24.11 10.10
C ASN A 335 31.23 -23.38 9.17
N TYR A 336 30.82 -23.07 7.94
CA TYR A 336 31.68 -22.34 7.00
C TYR A 336 31.40 -20.83 7.12
N SER A 337 32.48 -20.07 7.24
CA SER A 337 32.40 -18.62 7.08
C SER A 337 32.01 -18.26 5.65
N LEU A 338 31.43 -17.06 5.50
CA LEU A 338 31.05 -16.54 4.19
C LEU A 338 32.28 -15.92 3.51
N GLY A 339 32.53 -16.28 2.26
CA GLY A 339 33.58 -15.70 1.43
C GLY A 339 33.03 -15.27 0.07
N VAL A 340 33.74 -14.36 -0.61
CA VAL A 340 33.37 -13.92 -1.97
C VAL A 340 33.25 -15.11 -2.92
N GLY A 341 32.15 -15.13 -3.68
CA GLY A 341 31.80 -16.22 -4.60
C GLY A 341 30.97 -17.35 -3.98
N ASP A 342 30.84 -17.40 -2.66
CA ASP A 342 30.03 -18.41 -1.99
C ASP A 342 28.53 -18.22 -2.33
N ILE A 343 27.83 -19.36 -2.33
CA ILE A 343 26.38 -19.41 -2.42
C ILE A 343 25.81 -19.61 -1.02
N VAL A 344 24.80 -18.82 -0.70
CA VAL A 344 24.13 -18.80 0.59
C VAL A 344 22.67 -19.16 0.39
N ASP A 345 22.17 -20.13 1.13
CA ASP A 345 20.73 -20.37 1.26
C ASP A 345 20.17 -19.41 2.33
N VAL A 346 19.26 -18.54 1.93
CA VAL A 346 18.53 -17.63 2.83
C VAL A 346 17.22 -18.29 3.18
N HIS A 347 17.09 -18.65 4.45
CA HIS A 347 15.90 -19.29 4.98
C HIS A 347 15.04 -18.25 5.68
N ILE A 348 13.77 -18.15 5.32
CA ILE A 348 12.75 -17.32 5.97
C ILE A 348 11.68 -18.24 6.52
N GLU A 349 11.34 -18.08 7.78
CA GLU A 349 10.29 -18.82 8.46
C GLU A 349 9.28 -17.83 9.05
N LEU A 350 7.99 -18.05 8.77
CA LEU A 350 6.87 -17.27 9.31
C LEU A 350 6.13 -18.10 10.36
N GLU A 351 5.75 -17.46 11.45
CA GLU A 351 4.90 -18.03 12.51
C GLU A 351 3.71 -17.09 12.74
N GLY A 352 2.61 -17.59 13.32
CA GLY A 352 1.42 -16.80 13.66
C GLY A 352 0.34 -16.75 12.59
N LEU A 353 0.64 -17.15 11.35
CA LEU A 353 -0.35 -17.18 10.27
C LEU A 353 -1.43 -18.26 10.52
N ARG A 354 -2.66 -17.90 10.24
CA ARG A 354 -3.84 -18.78 10.40
C ARG A 354 -4.23 -19.41 9.06
N PRO A 355 -4.94 -20.53 9.04
CA PRO A 355 -5.38 -21.20 7.80
C PRO A 355 -6.25 -20.34 6.88
N GLU A 356 -6.99 -19.38 7.46
CA GLU A 356 -7.82 -18.42 6.72
C GLU A 356 -7.04 -17.23 6.13
N ASP A 357 -5.81 -16.98 6.58
CA ASP A 357 -5.01 -15.86 6.10
C ASP A 357 -4.67 -16.04 4.62
N ARG A 358 -4.82 -14.97 3.84
CA ARG A 358 -4.67 -14.95 2.38
C ARG A 358 -3.75 -13.81 1.96
N TYR A 359 -3.15 -13.97 0.77
CA TYR A 359 -2.34 -12.93 0.15
C TYR A 359 -1.17 -12.45 1.02
N VAL A 360 -0.40 -13.41 1.53
CA VAL A 360 0.82 -13.12 2.29
C VAL A 360 1.90 -12.61 1.36
N VAL A 361 2.52 -11.49 1.71
CA VAL A 361 3.68 -10.93 1.02
C VAL A 361 4.85 -10.88 1.98
N VAL A 362 5.99 -11.42 1.53
CA VAL A 362 7.26 -11.33 2.25
C VAL A 362 8.24 -10.53 1.39
N GLN A 363 8.83 -9.51 1.97
CA GLN A 363 9.88 -8.72 1.35
C GLN A 363 11.15 -8.88 2.17
N ASP A 364 12.21 -9.36 1.54
CA ASP A 364 13.50 -9.54 2.18
C ASP A 364 14.58 -8.78 1.43
N TYR A 365 15.31 -7.95 2.15
CA TYR A 365 16.44 -7.20 1.65
C TYR A 365 17.74 -7.85 2.08
N LEU A 366 18.61 -8.10 1.10
CA LEU A 366 19.93 -8.65 1.34
C LEU A 366 20.92 -7.59 1.88
N PRO A 367 21.92 -8.01 2.66
CA PRO A 367 23.05 -7.14 2.97
C PRO A 367 23.80 -6.76 1.68
N ALA A 368 24.37 -5.56 1.61
CA ALA A 368 25.00 -5.03 0.41
C ALA A 368 26.16 -5.89 -0.15
N GLY A 369 26.70 -6.81 0.66
CA GLY A 369 27.71 -7.80 0.22
C GLY A 369 27.15 -9.01 -0.53
N MET A 370 25.83 -9.07 -0.77
CA MET A 370 25.15 -10.21 -1.41
C MET A 370 24.18 -9.75 -2.50
N ILE A 371 23.94 -10.63 -3.49
CA ILE A 371 22.91 -10.46 -4.51
C ILE A 371 22.03 -11.72 -4.60
N ALA A 372 20.74 -11.56 -4.83
CA ALA A 372 19.84 -12.68 -5.04
C ALA A 372 20.15 -13.39 -6.38
N ILE A 373 20.09 -14.71 -6.38
CA ILE A 373 20.27 -15.52 -7.58
C ILE A 373 18.90 -15.78 -8.21
N ASN A 374 18.76 -15.37 -9.47
CA ASN A 374 17.59 -15.73 -10.25
C ASN A 374 17.71 -17.16 -10.77
N GLU A 375 17.08 -18.11 -10.07
CA GLU A 375 17.09 -19.53 -10.44
C GLU A 375 16.23 -19.84 -11.67
N SER A 376 15.39 -18.92 -12.14
CA SER A 376 14.59 -19.13 -13.37
C SER A 376 15.45 -19.20 -14.64
N PHE A 377 16.70 -18.73 -14.58
CA PHE A 377 17.69 -18.88 -15.66
C PHE A 377 18.45 -20.20 -15.61
N LYS A 378 18.23 -21.03 -14.59
CA LYS A 378 18.81 -22.37 -14.52
C LYS A 378 17.96 -23.37 -15.30
N ASP A 379 18.48 -23.78 -16.43
CA ASP A 379 18.23 -25.04 -17.11
C ASP A 379 16.87 -25.30 -17.75
N SER A 380 16.79 -24.95 -19.01
CA SER A 380 16.07 -25.75 -20.00
C SER A 380 16.63 -27.19 -20.18
N TYR A 381 17.67 -27.58 -19.46
CA TYR A 381 18.40 -28.86 -19.69
C TYR A 381 18.46 -29.84 -18.51
N SER A 382 18.13 -29.52 -17.29
CA SER A 382 18.11 -30.49 -16.20
C SER A 382 16.70 -31.01 -15.94
N LYS A 383 16.50 -32.22 -16.44
CA LYS A 383 15.43 -33.20 -16.12
C LYS A 383 14.24 -32.67 -15.30
N ARG A 384 13.12 -32.54 -16.00
CA ARG A 384 11.78 -32.55 -15.48
C ARG A 384 11.63 -33.56 -14.35
N ASN A 385 11.82 -33.15 -13.12
CA ASN A 385 11.15 -33.82 -12.01
C ASN A 385 9.70 -33.35 -12.03
N TYR A 386 8.89 -34.11 -12.75
CA TYR A 386 7.46 -33.88 -13.02
C TYR A 386 6.59 -33.82 -11.75
N TYR A 387 7.16 -34.11 -10.59
CA TYR A 387 6.47 -34.10 -9.29
C TYR A 387 6.72 -32.86 -8.43
N GLY A 388 7.62 -31.95 -8.80
CA GLY A 388 7.93 -30.75 -8.02
C GLY A 388 7.10 -29.50 -8.34
N TYR A 389 6.35 -29.50 -9.44
CA TYR A 389 5.62 -28.31 -9.94
C TYR A 389 4.27 -28.06 -9.25
N TYR A 390 3.76 -29.00 -8.49
CA TYR A 390 2.41 -28.91 -7.89
C TYR A 390 2.37 -28.34 -6.46
N TYR A 391 3.49 -27.98 -5.83
CA TYR A 391 3.50 -27.59 -4.41
C TYR A 391 4.01 -26.19 -4.07
N ASN A 392 4.41 -25.40 -5.05
CA ASN A 392 4.86 -24.02 -4.78
C ASN A 392 3.87 -22.99 -5.34
N ASN A 393 2.76 -22.79 -4.63
CA ASN A 393 1.74 -21.77 -4.96
C ASN A 393 2.17 -20.34 -4.58
N TYR A 394 3.46 -20.01 -4.65
CA TYR A 394 3.91 -18.65 -4.37
C TYR A 394 4.69 -18.06 -5.55
N GLY A 395 4.39 -16.76 -5.81
CA GLY A 395 5.13 -15.93 -6.74
C GLY A 395 6.46 -15.50 -6.12
N ARG A 396 7.52 -15.43 -6.94
CA ARG A 396 8.82 -14.86 -6.57
C ARG A 396 9.20 -13.78 -7.55
N GLU A 397 9.55 -12.63 -7.03
CA GLU A 397 10.10 -11.52 -7.81
C GLU A 397 11.46 -11.16 -7.21
N ILE A 398 12.53 -11.27 -8.01
CA ILE A 398 13.87 -10.87 -7.59
C ILE A 398 14.04 -9.41 -7.92
N THR A 399 14.37 -8.63 -6.91
CA THR A 399 14.73 -7.21 -7.05
C THR A 399 16.24 -7.04 -7.05
N GLN A 400 16.72 -5.84 -7.33
CA GLN A 400 18.15 -5.55 -7.26
C GLN A 400 18.73 -5.80 -5.85
N ASP A 401 17.92 -5.55 -4.82
CA ASP A 401 18.35 -5.51 -3.41
C ASP A 401 17.85 -6.72 -2.60
N GLY A 402 17.10 -7.67 -3.22
CA GLY A 402 16.54 -8.80 -2.48
C GLY A 402 15.48 -9.59 -3.22
N ILE A 403 14.44 -9.99 -2.51
CA ILE A 403 13.34 -10.80 -3.06
C ILE A 403 11.99 -10.39 -2.48
N ILE A 404 10.96 -10.46 -3.32
CA ILE A 404 9.57 -10.41 -2.91
C ILE A 404 8.94 -11.78 -3.15
N ILE A 405 8.33 -12.35 -2.12
CA ILE A 405 7.60 -13.61 -2.17
C ILE A 405 6.12 -13.29 -1.91
N SER A 406 5.22 -13.79 -2.76
CA SER A 406 3.78 -13.61 -2.60
C SER A 406 3.05 -14.93 -2.68
N SER A 407 2.05 -15.15 -1.84
CA SER A 407 1.21 -16.35 -1.85
C SER A 407 -0.26 -15.98 -1.68
N SER A 408 -1.12 -16.52 -2.56
CA SER A 408 -2.58 -16.33 -2.45
C SER A 408 -3.21 -17.22 -1.39
N TYR A 409 -2.59 -18.36 -1.10
CA TYR A 409 -3.07 -19.35 -0.14
C TYR A 409 -1.95 -19.72 0.82
N TRP A 410 -2.28 -19.79 2.09
CA TRP A 410 -1.38 -20.27 3.10
C TRP A 410 -1.59 -21.79 3.34
N ASN A 411 -0.61 -22.59 2.94
CA ASN A 411 -0.65 -24.08 2.97
C ASN A 411 0.20 -24.64 4.09
N ASN A 412 0.14 -24.17 5.31
CA ASN A 412 0.98 -24.63 6.43
C ASN A 412 2.51 -24.69 6.13
N ASN A 413 2.94 -24.29 4.93
CA ASN A 413 4.35 -24.22 4.57
C ASN A 413 4.85 -22.81 4.87
N ASN A 414 5.32 -22.62 6.09
CA ASN A 414 5.78 -21.36 6.65
C ASN A 414 7.28 -21.11 6.40
N LYS A 415 7.92 -21.89 5.51
CA LYS A 415 9.34 -21.81 5.23
C LYS A 415 9.58 -21.52 3.77
N PHE A 416 10.34 -20.46 3.53
CA PHE A 416 10.83 -20.08 2.20
C PHE A 416 12.35 -20.17 2.18
N THR A 417 12.89 -20.61 1.05
CA THR A 417 14.33 -20.60 0.84
C THR A 417 14.62 -20.05 -0.53
N TYR A 418 15.57 -19.14 -0.61
CA TYR A 418 16.12 -18.65 -1.86
C TYR A 418 17.64 -18.55 -1.75
N ARG A 419 18.32 -18.38 -2.87
CA ARG A 419 19.77 -18.32 -2.93
C ARG A 419 20.28 -16.92 -3.18
N ALA A 420 21.36 -16.59 -2.48
CA ALA A 420 22.14 -15.38 -2.71
C ALA A 420 23.59 -15.75 -3.02
N ARG A 421 24.29 -14.88 -3.75
CA ARG A 421 25.72 -14.96 -3.99
C ARG A 421 26.42 -13.86 -3.22
N VAL A 422 27.49 -14.22 -2.55
CA VAL A 422 28.39 -13.27 -1.90
C VAL A 422 29.24 -12.58 -2.98
N ILE A 423 29.24 -11.25 -2.99
CA ILE A 423 29.93 -10.44 -4.02
C ILE A 423 31.02 -9.53 -3.44
N SER A 424 31.02 -9.26 -2.13
CA SER A 424 32.00 -8.38 -1.50
C SER A 424 32.31 -8.85 -0.08
N GLU A 425 33.56 -8.64 0.36
CA GLU A 425 33.98 -8.81 1.74
C GLU A 425 33.67 -7.56 2.56
N GLY A 426 33.45 -7.74 3.85
CA GLY A 426 33.19 -6.67 4.81
C GLY A 426 32.14 -7.04 5.85
N ASP A 427 31.84 -6.06 6.71
CA ASP A 427 30.77 -6.13 7.69
C ASP A 427 29.57 -5.35 7.18
N PHE A 428 28.44 -6.03 7.02
CA PHE A 428 27.25 -5.47 6.41
C PHE A 428 26.07 -5.53 7.38
N ILE A 429 25.18 -4.54 7.25
CA ILE A 429 23.86 -4.55 7.87
C ILE A 429 22.90 -5.24 6.90
N ALA A 430 22.25 -6.30 7.35
CA ALA A 430 21.12 -6.91 6.68
C ALA A 430 19.83 -6.21 7.17
N PRO A 431 19.15 -5.43 6.32
CA PRO A 431 17.90 -4.80 6.70
C PRO A 431 16.86 -5.83 7.16
N PRO A 432 15.87 -5.46 7.97
CA PRO A 432 14.83 -6.39 8.39
C PRO A 432 14.09 -7.00 7.21
N ALA A 433 13.79 -8.29 7.27
CA ALA A 433 12.76 -8.89 6.45
C ALA A 433 11.38 -8.46 6.97
N PHE A 434 10.43 -8.25 6.09
CA PHE A 434 9.07 -7.81 6.40
C PHE A 434 8.04 -8.76 5.79
N ALA A 435 7.04 -9.15 6.55
CA ALA A 435 5.92 -9.95 6.09
C ALA A 435 4.60 -9.28 6.47
N THR A 436 3.62 -9.33 5.58
CA THR A 436 2.29 -8.76 5.83
C THR A 436 1.22 -9.51 5.05
N LEU A 437 -0.01 -9.44 5.53
CA LEU A 437 -1.18 -9.76 4.72
C LEU A 437 -1.49 -8.55 3.83
N MET A 438 -1.48 -8.74 2.50
CA MET A 438 -1.66 -7.66 1.51
C MET A 438 -2.93 -6.85 1.75
N TYR A 439 -4.02 -7.51 2.16
CA TYR A 439 -5.33 -6.91 2.38
C TYR A 439 -5.70 -6.72 3.86
N GLN A 440 -4.76 -6.98 4.75
CA GLN A 440 -4.84 -6.70 6.19
C GLN A 440 -3.46 -6.23 6.67
N PRO A 441 -3.00 -5.05 6.24
CA PRO A 441 -1.63 -4.60 6.48
C PRO A 441 -1.30 -4.37 7.95
N ASP A 442 -2.31 -4.32 8.81
CA ASP A 442 -2.13 -4.30 10.26
C ASP A 442 -1.66 -5.66 10.81
N VAL A 443 -1.85 -6.75 10.05
CA VAL A 443 -1.27 -8.06 10.37
C VAL A 443 0.07 -8.17 9.66
N TYR A 444 1.15 -7.97 10.41
CA TYR A 444 2.49 -7.94 9.87
C TYR A 444 3.55 -8.44 10.86
N GLY A 445 4.71 -8.75 10.32
CA GLY A 445 5.92 -9.06 11.08
C GLY A 445 7.15 -8.42 10.46
N ARG A 446 8.11 -8.09 11.31
CA ARG A 446 9.41 -7.58 10.91
C ARG A 446 10.49 -8.31 11.68
N SER A 447 11.52 -8.85 10.99
CA SER A 447 12.70 -9.38 11.68
C SER A 447 13.52 -8.27 12.33
N ALA A 448 14.41 -8.62 13.24
CA ALA A 448 15.42 -7.68 13.69
C ALA A 448 16.40 -7.35 12.57
N VAL A 449 17.11 -6.25 12.71
CA VAL A 449 18.32 -5.96 11.93
C VAL A 449 19.38 -7.01 12.30
N GLU A 450 20.08 -7.52 11.30
CA GLU A 450 21.16 -8.48 11.51
C GLU A 450 22.49 -7.92 10.96
N TYR A 451 23.58 -8.35 11.59
CA TYR A 451 24.93 -8.01 11.15
C TYR A 451 25.56 -9.24 10.50
N VAL A 452 26.04 -9.10 9.27
CA VAL A 452 26.62 -10.18 8.49
C VAL A 452 28.05 -9.86 8.14
N SER A 453 29.00 -10.66 8.66
CA SER A 453 30.43 -10.55 8.34
C SER A 453 30.79 -11.51 7.21
N ILE A 454 31.47 -11.01 6.20
CA ILE A 454 31.91 -11.74 5.02
C ILE A 454 33.43 -11.59 4.87
N GLY A 455 34.13 -12.72 4.71
CA GLY A 455 35.59 -12.75 4.60
C GLY A 455 36.28 -13.08 5.91
N GLN A 456 37.55 -12.68 6.09
CA GLN A 456 38.26 -12.88 7.34
C GLN A 456 37.58 -12.00 8.40
N VAL A 457 37.05 -12.66 9.44
CA VAL A 457 36.40 -12.00 10.57
C VAL A 457 37.39 -10.98 11.14
N SER A 458 37.16 -9.70 10.94
CA SER A 458 37.83 -8.68 11.73
C SER A 458 37.39 -8.88 13.17
N GLU A 459 38.34 -9.02 14.10
CA GLU A 459 38.09 -9.39 15.49
C GLU A 459 37.16 -8.44 16.28
N LYS A 460 36.61 -7.42 15.64
CA LYS A 460 35.66 -6.48 16.31
C LYS A 460 34.68 -5.88 15.28
N MET A 461 33.53 -6.47 15.17
CA MET A 461 32.33 -5.67 14.93
C MET A 461 32.20 -4.71 16.12
N TYR A 462 32.39 -3.43 15.89
CA TYR A 462 32.10 -2.42 16.90
C TYR A 462 30.60 -2.45 17.16
N ASP A 463 30.24 -2.98 18.33
CA ASP A 463 28.88 -2.85 18.84
C ASP A 463 28.56 -1.35 18.87
N ILE A 464 27.62 -0.90 18.02
CA ILE A 464 27.20 0.50 17.94
C ILE A 464 26.76 0.99 19.32
N SER A 465 26.22 0.08 20.15
CA SER A 465 25.89 0.33 21.54
C SER A 465 27.11 0.77 22.39
N VAL A 466 28.30 0.28 22.04
CA VAL A 466 29.56 0.69 22.68
C VAL A 466 29.96 2.09 22.24
N ILE A 467 29.79 2.42 20.96
CA ILE A 467 30.08 3.77 20.44
C ILE A 467 29.12 4.80 21.06
N ASP A 468 27.83 4.47 21.13
CA ASP A 468 26.84 5.34 21.79
C ASP A 468 27.11 5.50 23.29
N LYS A 469 27.49 4.42 23.98
CA LYS A 469 27.94 4.50 25.40
C LYS A 469 29.20 5.35 25.55
N ILE A 470 30.15 5.28 24.61
CA ILE A 470 31.35 6.12 24.63
C ILE A 470 30.95 7.58 24.38
N LEU A 471 30.07 7.87 23.41
CA LEU A 471 29.58 9.22 23.13
C LEU A 471 28.79 9.81 24.30
N GLN A 472 27.92 9.02 24.93
CA GLN A 472 27.21 9.42 26.15
C GLN A 472 28.17 9.66 27.33
N SER A 473 29.22 8.85 27.47
CA SER A 473 30.22 9.03 28.52
C SER A 473 31.04 10.31 28.33
N VAL A 474 31.30 10.68 27.07
CA VAL A 474 31.97 11.95 26.71
C VAL A 474 31.07 13.15 27.02
N GLY A 475 29.75 13.03 26.77
CA GLY A 475 28.76 14.07 27.08
C GLY A 475 28.52 14.27 28.58
N SER A 476 28.80 13.25 29.40
CA SER A 476 28.52 13.26 30.85
C SER A 476 29.65 13.79 31.76
N ASN A 477 30.71 14.36 31.24
CA ASN A 477 31.87 14.93 31.97
C ASN A 477 32.59 13.94 32.93
N LYS A 478 32.35 12.63 32.86
CA LYS A 478 33.02 11.63 33.70
C LYS A 478 34.44 11.27 33.28
N TRP A 479 34.81 11.61 32.04
CA TRP A 479 36.18 11.47 31.52
C TRP A 479 36.82 12.85 31.46
N GLY A 480 37.01 13.41 32.59
CA GLY A 480 37.58 14.74 32.68
C GLY A 480 39.04 14.78 32.25
N ILE A 481 39.44 15.95 31.82
CA ILE A 481 40.81 16.38 31.50
C ILE A 481 41.89 15.92 32.51
N LYS A 482 41.48 15.48 33.70
CA LYS A 482 42.39 14.97 34.74
C LYS A 482 43.24 13.76 34.32
N SER A 483 42.77 12.88 33.43
CA SER A 483 43.55 11.72 33.00
C SER A 483 44.64 12.06 31.99
N LEU A 484 44.53 13.17 31.30
CA LEU A 484 45.55 13.68 30.37
C LEU A 484 46.81 14.19 31.11
N PHE A 485 46.66 14.56 32.38
CA PHE A 485 47.75 15.11 33.18
C PHE A 485 48.26 14.15 34.25
N SER A 486 47.79 12.89 34.28
CA SER A 486 48.18 11.90 35.29
C SER A 486 49.44 11.10 34.97
N GLY A 487 50.10 11.35 33.84
CA GLY A 487 51.35 10.67 33.46
C GLY A 487 51.19 9.23 32.95
N ASP A 488 49.99 8.70 32.90
CA ASP A 488 49.70 7.35 32.41
C ASP A 488 49.39 7.37 30.93
N ILE A 489 50.38 7.02 30.11
CA ILE A 489 50.34 7.06 28.65
C ILE A 489 49.19 6.19 28.05
N LYS A 490 48.88 5.06 28.72
CA LYS A 490 47.75 4.22 28.25
C LYS A 490 46.39 4.88 28.44
N ASN A 491 46.20 5.53 29.60
CA ASN A 491 44.97 6.23 29.88
C ASN A 491 44.89 7.57 29.10
N ALA A 492 46.02 8.22 28.82
CA ALA A 492 46.09 9.39 27.97
C ALA A 492 45.73 9.07 26.49
N LEU A 493 46.19 7.94 25.97
CA LEU A 493 45.82 7.46 24.64
C LEU A 493 44.33 7.11 24.53
N LEU A 494 43.81 6.40 25.54
CA LEU A 494 42.37 6.05 25.62
C LEU A 494 41.47 7.29 25.75
N SER A 495 41.94 8.33 26.47
CA SER A 495 41.20 9.59 26.62
C SER A 495 41.32 10.51 25.40
N ALA A 496 42.34 10.36 24.56
CA ALA A 496 42.51 11.12 23.31
C ALA A 496 41.62 10.61 22.15
N ILE A 497 41.26 9.32 22.15
CA ILE A 497 40.41 8.72 21.12
C ILE A 497 39.08 9.48 20.92
N PRO A 498 38.33 9.84 21.99
CA PRO A 498 37.10 10.60 21.84
C PRO A 498 37.30 11.98 21.20
N PHE A 499 38.42 12.67 21.50
CA PHE A 499 38.72 13.98 20.91
C PHE A 499 39.09 13.89 19.44
N VAL A 500 39.77 12.81 19.01
CA VAL A 500 40.06 12.54 17.60
C VAL A 500 38.79 12.23 16.83
N VAL A 501 37.87 11.45 17.40
CA VAL A 501 36.56 11.16 16.80
C VAL A 501 35.70 12.41 16.71
N ILE A 502 35.65 13.24 17.76
CA ILE A 502 34.90 14.50 17.77
C ILE A 502 35.50 15.47 16.73
N ALA A 503 36.83 15.57 16.62
CA ALA A 503 37.50 16.40 15.62
C ALA A 503 37.21 15.88 14.21
N ALA A 504 37.24 14.58 13.98
CA ALA A 504 36.90 13.98 12.66
C ALA A 504 35.45 14.23 12.29
N VAL A 505 34.51 14.04 13.21
CA VAL A 505 33.08 14.34 13.02
C VAL A 505 32.87 15.82 12.76
N TRP A 506 33.54 16.69 13.53
CA TRP A 506 33.45 18.13 13.34
C TRP A 506 33.98 18.60 11.96
N VAL A 507 35.08 18.01 11.48
CA VAL A 507 35.63 18.26 10.14
C VAL A 507 34.68 17.80 9.06
N VAL A 508 34.02 16.66 9.23
CA VAL A 508 33.02 16.14 8.27
C VAL A 508 31.78 17.04 8.24
N ILE A 509 31.28 17.46 9.41
CA ILE A 509 30.14 18.38 9.52
C ILE A 509 30.48 19.74 8.90
N LYS A 510 31.68 20.28 9.18
CA LYS A 510 32.14 21.54 8.62
C LYS A 510 32.33 21.47 7.09
N LYS A 511 32.89 20.38 6.56
CA LYS A 511 32.97 20.13 5.11
C LYS A 511 31.60 20.03 4.44
N ARG A 512 30.65 19.35 5.04
CA ARG A 512 29.26 19.26 4.52
C ARG A 512 28.56 20.63 4.53
N LYS A 513 28.76 21.43 5.58
CA LYS A 513 28.21 22.80 5.65
C LYS A 513 28.83 23.74 4.60
N ILE A 514 30.13 23.61 4.31
CA ILE A 514 30.81 24.37 3.28
C ILE A 514 30.33 23.94 1.88
N LEU A 515 30.12 22.65 1.64
CA LEU A 515 29.59 22.14 0.38
C LEU A 515 28.13 22.58 0.14
N SER A 516 27.30 22.62 1.20
CA SER A 516 25.92 23.11 1.10
C SER A 516 25.83 24.64 0.85
N ILE A 517 26.80 25.40 1.36
CA ILE A 517 26.88 26.84 1.13
C ILE A 517 27.40 27.17 -0.29
N LYS A 518 28.34 26.35 -0.84
CA LYS A 518 28.76 26.47 -2.24
C LYS A 518 27.66 26.13 -3.22
N SER A 519 26.91 25.03 -2.99
CA SER A 519 25.76 24.65 -3.83
C SER A 519 24.64 25.70 -3.87
N LYS A 520 24.50 26.54 -2.82
CA LYS A 520 23.54 27.65 -2.81
C LYS A 520 24.06 28.94 -3.46
N LYS A 521 25.36 29.04 -3.71
CA LYS A 521 25.94 30.20 -4.41
C LYS A 521 26.06 30.03 -5.93
N ASP A 522 26.09 28.78 -6.40
CA ASP A 522 26.20 28.47 -7.83
C ASP A 522 24.80 28.39 -8.52
N ASN A 523 23.72 28.59 -7.75
CA ASN A 523 22.31 28.65 -8.23
C ASN A 523 21.66 30.04 -7.99
N LYS A 524 22.47 31.13 -8.08
CA LYS A 524 21.93 32.50 -8.18
C LYS A 524 22.46 33.18 -9.42
#